data_4c242288e9f13b669f84e092b9f7b359
#
_entry.id   4c242288e9f13b669f84e092b9f7b359
#
_cell.length_a   1.000
_cell.length_b   1.000
_cell.length_c   1.000
_cell.angle_alpha   90.00
_cell.angle_beta   90.00
_cell.angle_gamma   90.00
#
_symmetry.space_group_name_H-M   'P 1'
#
loop_
_entity.id
_entity.type
_entity.pdbx_description
1 polymer ?
#
loop_
_entity_poly.entity_id
_entity_poly.type
_entity_poly.pdbx_seq_one_letter_code
_entity_poly.pdbx_strand_id
1 'polypeptide(L)'
;MRDDRIPKVIHYCWFGKKEKPDLIKKCIKSWKEILIDYEIKEWNEDIFDINSNKFVKEAYEEGKYAFVSDYVRVYAIYNYGGIYLDTDVEVCKEFSEEILNNESFWGFEEKNFIATSTIGAKKRNKLIKRFLDLYENKSFIKENGDIDTTTNVYIVSNIIKELGVMLDGTYQRIDGLAVFYPQEYFSPYDYINCYSKKSENTYAIHHFYKSWLPLTTRIKGTIKKTVARIIGGNNVVKLRKLIIR
;
A
#
# COMPACT_ATOMS: atom_id res chain seq x y z
N MET A 1 9.96 20.51 -22.87
CA MET A 1 9.46 20.78 -21.51
C MET A 1 9.67 19.50 -20.70
N ARG A 2 10.25 19.57 -19.51
CA ARG A 2 10.27 18.39 -18.63
C ARG A 2 8.83 18.10 -18.23
N ASP A 3 8.40 16.87 -18.40
CA ASP A 3 7.09 16.42 -17.94
C ASP A 3 7.07 16.55 -16.41
N ASP A 4 6.33 17.53 -15.88
CA ASP A 4 6.27 17.83 -14.44
C ASP A 4 5.15 17.03 -13.75
N ARG A 5 4.85 15.85 -14.26
CA ARG A 5 3.86 14.93 -13.72
C ARG A 5 4.52 13.81 -12.92
N ILE A 6 3.72 13.06 -12.19
CA ILE A 6 4.12 11.76 -11.62
C ILE A 6 4.48 10.84 -12.80
N PRO A 7 5.71 10.29 -12.84
CA PRO A 7 6.15 9.43 -13.94
C PRO A 7 5.27 8.19 -14.12
N LYS A 8 5.05 7.78 -15.36
CA LYS A 8 4.35 6.54 -15.72
C LYS A 8 5.27 5.32 -15.48
N VAL A 9 5.67 5.12 -14.23
CA VAL A 9 6.47 3.99 -13.76
C VAL A 9 5.76 3.34 -12.59
N ILE A 10 5.49 2.04 -12.68
CA ILE A 10 4.96 1.23 -11.60
C ILE A 10 6.12 0.53 -10.89
N HIS A 11 6.25 0.76 -9.60
CA HIS A 11 7.18 0.06 -8.72
C HIS A 11 6.45 -0.97 -7.89
N TYR A 12 7.01 -2.16 -7.75
CA TYR A 12 6.54 -3.16 -6.80
C TYR A 12 7.71 -3.96 -6.24
N CYS A 13 7.52 -4.60 -5.10
CA CYS A 13 8.54 -5.37 -4.41
C CYS A 13 8.21 -6.86 -4.42
N TRP A 14 9.22 -7.71 -4.71
CA TRP A 14 9.10 -9.14 -4.54
C TRP A 14 10.43 -9.73 -4.05
N PHE A 15 10.55 -9.92 -2.75
CA PHE A 15 11.73 -10.46 -2.07
C PHE A 15 11.52 -11.91 -1.63
N GLY A 16 12.63 -12.64 -1.37
CA GLY A 16 12.64 -14.00 -0.87
C GLY A 16 12.61 -15.07 -1.95
N LYS A 17 12.74 -14.70 -3.24
CA LYS A 17 12.92 -15.60 -4.40
C LYS A 17 11.85 -16.70 -4.57
N LYS A 18 10.72 -16.59 -3.87
CA LYS A 18 9.60 -17.54 -3.99
C LYS A 18 8.78 -17.27 -5.25
N GLU A 19 8.16 -18.31 -5.79
CA GLU A 19 7.20 -18.15 -6.87
C GLU A 19 6.03 -17.26 -6.44
N LYS A 20 5.59 -16.37 -7.36
CA LYS A 20 4.44 -15.51 -7.13
C LYS A 20 3.14 -16.35 -7.18
N PRO A 21 2.27 -16.27 -6.14
CA PRO A 21 0.97 -16.93 -6.15
C PRO A 21 0.05 -16.43 -7.26
N ASP A 22 -0.97 -17.21 -7.63
CA ASP A 22 -1.88 -16.90 -8.75
C ASP A 22 -2.59 -15.55 -8.59
N LEU A 23 -2.99 -15.16 -7.36
CA LEU A 23 -3.57 -13.85 -7.11
C LEU A 23 -2.59 -12.73 -7.49
N ILE A 24 -1.32 -12.87 -7.09
CA ILE A 24 -0.28 -11.88 -7.39
C ILE A 24 -0.02 -11.82 -8.90
N LYS A 25 0.06 -12.97 -9.56
CA LYS A 25 0.19 -13.04 -11.03
C LYS A 25 -1.00 -12.35 -11.72
N LYS A 26 -2.22 -12.54 -11.22
CA LYS A 26 -3.44 -11.88 -11.73
C LYS A 26 -3.35 -10.35 -11.56
N CYS A 27 -2.93 -9.87 -10.39
CA CYS A 27 -2.79 -8.43 -10.15
C CYS A 27 -1.75 -7.81 -11.09
N ILE A 28 -0.55 -8.41 -11.20
CA ILE A 28 0.50 -7.92 -12.12
C ILE A 28 0.03 -7.97 -13.58
N LYS A 29 -0.77 -8.98 -13.95
CA LYS A 29 -1.38 -9.05 -15.29
C LYS A 29 -2.30 -7.87 -15.55
N SER A 30 -3.15 -7.46 -14.60
CA SER A 30 -4.02 -6.29 -14.73
C SER A 30 -3.22 -5.00 -14.98
N TRP A 31 -2.05 -4.84 -14.35
CA TRP A 31 -1.19 -3.68 -14.61
C TRP A 31 -0.70 -3.64 -16.06
N LYS A 32 -0.22 -4.79 -16.58
CA LYS A 32 0.28 -4.90 -17.95
C LYS A 32 -0.81 -4.68 -19.01
N GLU A 33 -2.05 -5.06 -18.71
CA GLU A 33 -3.18 -4.96 -19.62
C GLU A 33 -3.81 -3.55 -19.62
N ILE A 34 -3.79 -2.85 -18.48
CA ILE A 34 -4.48 -1.56 -18.32
C ILE A 34 -3.50 -0.37 -18.42
N LEU A 35 -2.30 -0.53 -17.87
CA LEU A 35 -1.29 0.53 -17.83
C LEU A 35 -0.26 0.33 -18.96
N ILE A 36 -0.72 0.31 -20.21
CA ILE A 36 0.07 -0.06 -21.39
C ILE A 36 1.31 0.83 -21.56
N ASP A 37 1.18 2.12 -21.25
CA ASP A 37 2.25 3.12 -21.41
C ASP A 37 3.15 3.26 -20.18
N TYR A 38 3.00 2.36 -19.18
CA TYR A 38 3.80 2.43 -17.97
C TYR A 38 4.95 1.43 -18.02
N GLU A 39 6.14 1.88 -17.60
CA GLU A 39 7.23 0.98 -17.22
C GLU A 39 6.86 0.25 -15.94
N ILE A 40 7.04 -1.08 -15.89
CA ILE A 40 6.80 -1.88 -14.67
C ILE A 40 8.13 -2.37 -14.14
N LYS A 41 8.50 -1.93 -12.92
CA LYS A 41 9.79 -2.19 -12.28
C LYS A 41 9.62 -3.04 -11.02
N GLU A 42 10.14 -4.26 -11.08
CA GLU A 42 10.26 -5.15 -9.93
C GLU A 42 11.48 -4.76 -9.09
N TRP A 43 11.31 -4.65 -7.77
CA TRP A 43 12.38 -4.51 -6.80
C TRP A 43 12.58 -5.84 -6.07
N ASN A 44 13.78 -6.38 -6.13
CA ASN A 44 14.19 -7.65 -5.56
C ASN A 44 15.67 -7.59 -5.16
N GLU A 45 16.23 -8.71 -4.73
CA GLU A 45 17.62 -8.83 -4.30
C GLU A 45 18.66 -8.54 -5.38
N ASP A 46 18.29 -8.64 -6.65
CA ASP A 46 19.22 -8.41 -7.77
C ASP A 46 19.35 -6.91 -8.09
N ILE A 47 18.35 -6.10 -7.69
CA ILE A 47 18.27 -4.67 -8.02
C ILE A 47 18.51 -3.79 -6.79
N PHE A 48 18.13 -4.26 -5.60
CA PHE A 48 18.23 -3.49 -4.36
C PHE A 48 19.27 -4.10 -3.42
N ASP A 49 20.24 -3.30 -2.99
CA ASP A 49 21.23 -3.72 -1.99
C ASP A 49 20.59 -3.80 -0.60
N ILE A 50 20.34 -5.02 -0.16
CA ILE A 50 19.75 -5.33 1.15
C ILE A 50 20.59 -4.80 2.31
N ASN A 51 21.89 -4.64 2.14
CA ASN A 51 22.80 -4.16 3.18
C ASN A 51 22.86 -2.62 3.26
N SER A 52 22.23 -1.91 2.33
CA SER A 52 22.26 -0.44 2.27
C SER A 52 21.53 0.25 3.42
N ASN A 53 20.66 -0.48 4.15
CA ASN A 53 19.92 0.06 5.30
C ASN A 53 19.77 -1.03 6.38
N LYS A 54 20.03 -0.66 7.65
CA LYS A 54 19.99 -1.58 8.79
C LYS A 54 18.62 -2.26 8.97
N PHE A 55 17.54 -1.48 8.92
CA PHE A 55 16.17 -2.02 9.05
C PHE A 55 15.86 -3.06 7.97
N VAL A 56 16.24 -2.77 6.73
CA VAL A 56 16.04 -3.68 5.59
C VAL A 56 16.81 -4.98 5.80
N LYS A 57 18.09 -4.89 6.17
CA LYS A 57 18.95 -6.06 6.40
C LYS A 57 18.36 -6.97 7.47
N GLU A 58 18.05 -6.42 8.64
CA GLU A 58 17.48 -7.17 9.75
C GLU A 58 16.13 -7.80 9.38
N ALA A 59 15.23 -7.06 8.72
CA ALA A 59 13.95 -7.59 8.26
C ALA A 59 14.09 -8.72 7.23
N TYR A 60 15.09 -8.61 6.35
CA TYR A 60 15.38 -9.62 5.33
C TYR A 60 15.93 -10.90 5.96
N GLU A 61 16.90 -10.79 6.87
CA GLU A 61 17.49 -11.91 7.60
C GLU A 61 16.43 -12.70 8.41
N GLU A 62 15.43 -11.99 8.97
CA GLU A 62 14.28 -12.57 9.66
C GLU A 62 13.19 -13.11 8.69
N GLY A 63 13.40 -13.05 7.37
CA GLY A 63 12.42 -13.48 6.36
C GLY A 63 11.14 -12.66 6.34
N LYS A 64 11.17 -11.43 6.87
CA LYS A 64 10.02 -10.51 6.97
C LYS A 64 9.95 -9.58 5.75
N TYR A 65 9.82 -10.13 4.58
CA TYR A 65 9.89 -9.42 3.29
C TYR A 65 8.86 -8.29 3.11
N ALA A 66 7.73 -8.36 3.80
CA ALA A 66 6.77 -7.25 3.80
C ALA A 66 7.38 -5.97 4.40
N PHE A 67 8.18 -6.09 5.46
CA PHE A 67 8.88 -4.95 6.07
C PHE A 67 10.05 -4.46 5.21
N VAL A 68 10.73 -5.35 4.48
CA VAL A 68 11.70 -4.95 3.44
C VAL A 68 10.99 -4.08 2.41
N SER A 69 9.82 -4.52 1.92
CA SER A 69 9.02 -3.77 0.96
C SER A 69 8.55 -2.42 1.50
N ASP A 70 8.34 -2.31 2.81
CA ASP A 70 7.94 -1.07 3.47
C ASP A 70 8.96 0.06 3.32
N TYR A 71 10.24 -0.28 3.37
CA TYR A 71 11.32 0.66 3.07
C TYR A 71 11.47 0.89 1.56
N VAL A 72 11.56 -0.21 0.79
CA VAL A 72 11.94 -0.12 -0.63
C VAL A 72 10.87 0.62 -1.45
N ARG A 73 9.57 0.53 -1.10
CA ARG A 73 8.52 1.34 -1.76
C ARG A 73 8.79 2.83 -1.67
N VAL A 74 9.18 3.30 -0.49
CA VAL A 74 9.44 4.73 -0.23
C VAL A 74 10.73 5.15 -0.91
N TYR A 75 11.77 4.31 -0.85
CA TYR A 75 13.04 4.51 -1.54
C TYR A 75 12.84 4.64 -3.06
N ALA A 76 12.07 3.73 -3.65
CA ALA A 76 11.79 3.72 -5.09
C ALA A 76 11.09 5.01 -5.54
N ILE A 77 9.98 5.37 -4.90
CA ILE A 77 9.23 6.59 -5.24
C ILE A 77 10.09 7.83 -5.03
N TYR A 78 10.83 7.92 -3.93
CA TYR A 78 11.66 9.10 -3.66
C TYR A 78 12.73 9.30 -4.74
N ASN A 79 13.40 8.23 -5.13
CA ASN A 79 14.54 8.34 -6.04
C ASN A 79 14.13 8.40 -7.51
N TYR A 80 13.00 7.84 -7.90
CA TYR A 80 12.61 7.72 -9.31
C TYR A 80 11.30 8.45 -9.63
N GLY A 81 10.46 8.74 -8.63
CA GLY A 81 9.07 9.12 -8.85
C GLY A 81 8.26 7.92 -9.35
N GLY A 82 6.98 8.13 -9.67
CA GLY A 82 6.10 7.08 -10.17
C GLY A 82 5.09 6.61 -9.14
N ILE A 83 4.56 5.41 -9.36
CA ILE A 83 3.50 4.82 -8.56
C ILE A 83 3.99 3.50 -7.97
N TYR A 84 3.86 3.32 -6.66
CA TYR A 84 4.07 2.04 -6.01
C TYR A 84 2.74 1.30 -5.89
N LEU A 85 2.75 0.02 -6.21
CA LEU A 85 1.63 -0.89 -5.99
C LEU A 85 2.12 -2.11 -5.17
N ASP A 86 1.38 -2.44 -4.10
CA ASP A 86 1.55 -3.74 -3.47
C ASP A 86 1.18 -4.85 -4.47
N THR A 87 1.83 -6.00 -4.38
CA THR A 87 1.69 -7.08 -5.36
C THR A 87 0.27 -7.67 -5.41
N ASP A 88 -0.53 -7.46 -4.39
CA ASP A 88 -1.94 -7.87 -4.31
C ASP A 88 -2.93 -6.72 -4.59
N VAL A 89 -2.47 -5.68 -5.27
CA VAL A 89 -3.31 -4.60 -5.81
C VAL A 89 -3.66 -4.90 -7.25
N GLU A 90 -4.96 -5.04 -7.56
CA GLU A 90 -5.51 -5.17 -8.91
C GLU A 90 -5.84 -3.78 -9.45
N VAL A 91 -5.33 -3.41 -10.62
CA VAL A 91 -5.70 -2.16 -11.30
C VAL A 91 -6.98 -2.36 -12.09
N CYS A 92 -7.90 -1.39 -12.03
CA CYS A 92 -9.21 -1.43 -12.67
C CYS A 92 -9.33 -0.46 -13.87
N LYS A 93 -8.58 0.64 -13.84
CA LYS A 93 -8.50 1.64 -14.92
C LYS A 93 -7.20 2.43 -14.83
N GLU A 94 -6.81 3.08 -15.93
CA GLU A 94 -5.62 3.93 -15.98
C GLU A 94 -5.76 5.14 -15.02
N PHE A 95 -4.64 5.53 -14.40
CA PHE A 95 -4.60 6.73 -13.56
C PHE A 95 -4.81 7.98 -14.42
N SER A 96 -5.80 8.79 -14.06
CA SER A 96 -6.14 10.00 -14.82
C SER A 96 -5.04 11.07 -14.75
N GLU A 97 -5.02 11.96 -15.75
CA GLU A 97 -4.14 13.12 -15.75
C GLU A 97 -4.32 13.99 -14.49
N GLU A 98 -5.55 14.10 -13.97
CA GLU A 98 -5.82 14.79 -12.71
C GLU A 98 -5.05 14.21 -11.53
N ILE A 99 -4.96 12.87 -11.44
CA ILE A 99 -4.18 12.19 -10.40
C ILE A 99 -2.69 12.39 -10.64
N LEU A 100 -2.21 12.23 -11.87
CA LEU A 100 -0.79 12.31 -12.21
C LEU A 100 -0.20 13.72 -12.12
N ASN A 101 -1.00 14.77 -12.22
CA ASN A 101 -0.55 16.17 -12.10
C ASN A 101 -0.28 16.61 -10.65
N ASN A 102 -0.60 15.82 -9.64
CA ASN A 102 -0.32 16.16 -8.25
C ASN A 102 1.17 15.96 -7.90
N GLU A 103 1.63 16.61 -6.82
CA GLU A 103 2.96 16.36 -6.26
C GLU A 103 3.08 14.93 -5.70
N SER A 104 2.03 14.48 -5.00
CA SER A 104 1.83 13.10 -4.62
C SER A 104 0.34 12.80 -4.41
N PHE A 105 -0.04 11.53 -4.55
CA PHE A 105 -1.37 11.06 -4.21
C PHE A 105 -1.33 9.87 -3.28
N TRP A 106 -2.34 9.80 -2.41
CA TRP A 106 -2.53 8.79 -1.40
C TRP A 106 -4.00 8.43 -1.32
N GLY A 107 -4.33 7.27 -0.78
CA GLY A 107 -5.71 6.87 -0.54
C GLY A 107 -5.93 6.48 0.91
N PHE A 108 -7.16 6.60 1.38
CA PHE A 108 -7.56 6.00 2.63
C PHE A 108 -7.74 4.48 2.47
N GLU A 109 -7.25 3.70 3.42
CA GLU A 109 -7.52 2.26 3.51
C GLU A 109 -8.77 1.98 4.33
N GLU A 110 -8.93 2.74 5.41
CA GLU A 110 -10.10 2.87 6.26
C GLU A 110 -10.31 4.35 6.58
N LYS A 111 -11.38 4.68 7.31
CA LYS A 111 -11.64 6.09 7.66
C LYS A 111 -10.44 6.77 8.32
N ASN A 112 -9.71 6.05 9.16
CA ASN A 112 -8.68 6.63 10.03
C ASN A 112 -7.25 6.29 9.60
N PHE A 113 -7.05 5.63 8.46
CA PHE A 113 -5.74 5.17 8.03
C PHE A 113 -5.48 5.48 6.56
N ILE A 114 -4.27 5.94 6.30
CA ILE A 114 -3.78 6.14 4.92
C ILE A 114 -3.15 4.84 4.43
N ALA A 115 -3.60 4.37 3.27
CA ALA A 115 -3.05 3.19 2.60
C ALA A 115 -1.61 3.45 2.13
N THR A 116 -0.77 2.45 2.25
CA THR A 116 0.56 2.42 1.65
C THR A 116 0.68 1.44 0.49
N SER A 117 -0.41 0.74 0.18
CA SER A 117 -0.50 -0.23 -0.92
C SER A 117 -0.54 0.40 -2.31
N THR A 118 -0.99 1.67 -2.41
CA THR A 118 -1.04 2.46 -3.65
C THR A 118 -0.65 3.89 -3.33
N ILE A 119 0.54 4.30 -3.78
CA ILE A 119 1.10 5.64 -3.54
C ILE A 119 1.72 6.12 -4.84
N GLY A 120 1.46 7.37 -5.24
CA GLY A 120 2.17 7.99 -6.34
C GLY A 120 2.79 9.31 -5.95
N ALA A 121 4.00 9.59 -6.46
CA ALA A 121 4.62 10.89 -6.24
C ALA A 121 5.61 11.26 -7.34
N LYS A 122 5.85 12.56 -7.49
CA LYS A 122 6.98 13.07 -8.25
C LYS A 122 8.30 12.72 -7.55
N LYS A 123 9.35 12.60 -8.32
CA LYS A 123 10.71 12.36 -7.79
C LYS A 123 11.08 13.44 -6.77
N ARG A 124 11.70 13.02 -5.64
CA ARG A 124 12.13 13.93 -4.56
C ARG A 124 10.99 14.65 -3.84
N ASN A 125 9.78 14.10 -3.87
CA ASN A 125 8.66 14.63 -3.12
C ASN A 125 8.97 14.75 -1.62
N LYS A 126 8.59 15.88 -1.01
CA LYS A 126 8.93 16.21 0.38
C LYS A 126 8.24 15.30 1.42
N LEU A 127 7.00 14.86 1.14
CA LEU A 127 6.28 13.95 2.02
C LEU A 127 6.91 12.56 2.00
N ILE A 128 7.27 12.07 0.80
CA ILE A 128 7.99 10.81 0.62
C ILE A 128 9.36 10.86 1.32
N LYS A 129 10.09 11.99 1.25
CA LYS A 129 11.35 12.18 1.99
C LYS A 129 11.15 12.03 3.50
N ARG A 130 10.14 12.72 4.05
CA ARG A 130 9.83 12.66 5.49
C ARG A 130 9.53 11.23 5.93
N PHE A 131 8.87 10.43 5.08
CA PHE A 131 8.61 9.03 5.36
C PHE A 131 9.89 8.19 5.27
N LEU A 132 10.74 8.43 4.28
CA LEU A 132 12.02 7.73 4.12
C LEU A 132 12.96 7.98 5.30
N ASP A 133 13.03 9.24 5.80
CA ASP A 133 13.90 9.64 6.90
C ASP A 133 13.64 8.87 8.20
N LEU A 134 12.41 8.37 8.41
CA LEU A 134 12.11 7.54 9.57
C LEU A 134 12.88 6.23 9.61
N TYR A 135 13.39 5.78 8.47
CA TYR A 135 14.17 4.55 8.37
C TYR A 135 15.68 4.75 8.48
N GLU A 136 16.19 6.00 8.48
CA GLU A 136 17.63 6.27 8.51
C GLU A 136 18.30 5.68 9.76
N ASN A 137 17.62 5.81 10.93
CA ASN A 137 18.13 5.32 12.22
C ASN A 137 17.25 4.23 12.83
N LYS A 138 16.32 3.65 12.03
CA LYS A 138 15.41 2.63 12.51
C LYS A 138 16.09 1.26 12.48
N SER A 139 15.89 0.46 13.54
CA SER A 139 16.19 -0.97 13.56
C SER A 139 14.90 -1.78 13.48
N PHE A 140 14.92 -2.90 12.76
CA PHE A 140 13.82 -3.85 12.75
C PHE A 140 13.83 -4.72 14.02
N ILE A 141 15.03 -5.03 14.52
CA ILE A 141 15.24 -5.72 15.80
C ILE A 141 15.49 -4.65 16.88
N LYS A 142 14.63 -4.63 17.91
CA LYS A 142 14.74 -3.72 19.05
C LYS A 142 15.89 -4.13 19.97
N GLU A 143 16.32 -3.24 20.87
CA GLU A 143 17.38 -3.53 21.84
C GLU A 143 17.12 -4.73 22.73
N ASN A 144 15.85 -5.03 23.02
CA ASN A 144 15.43 -6.20 23.79
C ASN A 144 15.35 -7.50 22.98
N GLY A 145 15.70 -7.48 21.70
CA GLY A 145 15.65 -8.61 20.79
C GLY A 145 14.30 -8.85 20.11
N ASP A 146 13.25 -8.09 20.47
CA ASP A 146 11.94 -8.22 19.82
C ASP A 146 11.94 -7.56 18.43
N ILE A 147 11.14 -8.06 17.51
CA ILE A 147 10.94 -7.43 16.20
C ILE A 147 9.96 -6.25 16.29
N ASP A 148 10.24 -5.20 15.53
CA ASP A 148 9.31 -4.07 15.37
C ASP A 148 8.21 -4.41 14.34
N THR A 149 7.01 -4.66 14.83
CA THR A 149 5.82 -4.98 14.00
C THR A 149 4.96 -3.76 13.67
N THR A 150 5.45 -2.55 13.93
CA THR A 150 4.74 -1.30 13.61
C THR A 150 4.54 -1.19 12.11
N THR A 151 3.28 -1.10 11.68
CA THR A 151 2.92 -1.07 10.26
C THR A 151 3.14 0.31 9.64
N ASN A 152 3.47 0.34 8.35
CA ASN A 152 3.58 1.57 7.57
C ASN A 152 2.31 2.41 7.60
N VAL A 153 1.15 1.77 7.54
CA VAL A 153 -0.17 2.43 7.59
C VAL A 153 -0.30 3.29 8.85
N TYR A 154 0.13 2.76 10.01
CA TYR A 154 0.12 3.51 11.27
C TYR A 154 1.12 4.68 11.24
N ILE A 155 2.36 4.41 10.79
CA ILE A 155 3.44 5.41 10.73
C ILE A 155 3.04 6.58 9.81
N VAL A 156 2.63 6.28 8.57
CA VAL A 156 2.29 7.31 7.59
C VAL A 156 1.04 8.10 7.99
N SER A 157 0.05 7.45 8.61
CA SER A 157 -1.15 8.14 9.08
C SER A 157 -0.82 9.16 10.19
N ASN A 158 0.13 8.86 11.07
CA ASN A 158 0.58 9.80 12.08
C ASN A 158 1.31 11.01 11.47
N ILE A 159 2.23 10.78 10.52
CA ILE A 159 2.91 11.86 9.79
C ILE A 159 1.90 12.79 9.13
N ILE A 160 0.92 12.22 8.45
CA ILE A 160 -0.09 12.97 7.69
C ILE A 160 -1.01 13.74 8.64
N LYS A 161 -1.37 13.16 9.78
CA LYS A 161 -2.12 13.84 10.84
C LYS A 161 -1.36 15.05 11.41
N GLU A 162 -0.04 14.94 11.62
CA GLU A 162 0.81 16.06 12.04
C GLU A 162 0.85 17.21 11.03
N LEU A 163 0.59 16.92 9.75
CA LEU A 163 0.49 17.92 8.68
C LEU A 163 -0.91 18.58 8.61
N GLY A 164 -1.83 18.26 9.53
CA GLY A 164 -3.14 18.85 9.62
C GLY A 164 -4.23 18.16 8.81
N VAL A 165 -3.96 16.99 8.21
CA VAL A 165 -4.98 16.20 7.50
C VAL A 165 -5.89 15.51 8.52
N MET A 166 -7.18 15.64 8.34
CA MET A 166 -8.18 14.91 9.13
C MET A 166 -8.25 13.45 8.66
N LEU A 167 -8.05 12.51 9.58
CA LEU A 167 -8.16 11.09 9.26
C LEU A 167 -9.64 10.65 9.35
N ASP A 168 -10.45 11.10 8.39
CA ASP A 168 -11.91 10.88 8.35
C ASP A 168 -12.42 10.18 7.08
N GLY A 169 -11.48 9.86 6.17
CA GLY A 169 -11.78 9.18 4.91
C GLY A 169 -12.30 10.10 3.79
N THR A 170 -12.31 11.42 4.00
CA THR A 170 -12.75 12.39 2.99
C THR A 170 -11.61 12.82 2.07
N TYR A 171 -11.98 13.36 0.89
CA TYR A 171 -11.00 13.97 0.00
C TYR A 171 -10.38 15.21 0.65
N GLN A 172 -9.05 15.27 0.65
CA GLN A 172 -8.29 16.40 1.20
C GLN A 172 -7.07 16.69 0.35
N ARG A 173 -6.59 17.94 0.41
CA ARG A 173 -5.42 18.40 -0.34
C ARG A 173 -4.53 19.27 0.54
N ILE A 174 -3.23 19.06 0.43
CA ILE A 174 -2.21 19.99 0.91
C ILE A 174 -1.52 20.54 -0.33
N ASP A 175 -1.72 21.82 -0.62
CA ASP A 175 -1.18 22.47 -1.83
C ASP A 175 0.33 22.34 -1.91
N GLY A 176 0.83 21.99 -3.10
CA GLY A 176 2.25 21.78 -3.35
C GLY A 176 2.89 20.55 -2.63
N LEU A 177 2.07 19.66 -2.05
CA LEU A 177 2.58 18.49 -1.33
C LEU A 177 1.86 17.20 -1.68
N ALA A 178 0.55 17.10 -1.43
CA ALA A 178 -0.18 15.84 -1.56
C ALA A 178 -1.69 16.01 -1.71
N VAL A 179 -2.32 15.00 -2.32
CA VAL A 179 -3.78 14.81 -2.37
C VAL A 179 -4.13 13.46 -1.75
N PHE A 180 -5.19 13.44 -0.93
CA PHE A 180 -5.69 12.26 -0.24
C PHE A 180 -7.08 11.94 -0.75
N TYR A 181 -7.22 10.73 -1.32
CA TYR A 181 -8.47 10.27 -1.92
C TYR A 181 -9.26 9.36 -0.98
N PRO A 182 -10.59 9.38 -1.01
CA PRO A 182 -11.44 8.44 -0.29
C PRO A 182 -11.08 6.97 -0.57
N GLN A 183 -11.42 6.10 0.36
CA GLN A 183 -11.11 4.66 0.32
C GLN A 183 -11.52 4.00 -1.01
N GLU A 184 -12.64 4.42 -1.61
CA GLU A 184 -13.17 3.83 -2.85
C GLU A 184 -12.24 3.96 -4.06
N TYR A 185 -11.28 4.90 -4.03
CA TYR A 185 -10.36 5.13 -5.15
C TYR A 185 -9.34 4.00 -5.31
N PHE A 186 -8.68 3.56 -4.22
CA PHE A 186 -7.54 2.64 -4.31
C PHE A 186 -7.65 1.41 -3.41
N SER A 187 -8.55 1.42 -2.41
CA SER A 187 -8.73 0.30 -1.47
C SER A 187 -10.21 0.10 -1.11
N PRO A 188 -11.10 -0.11 -2.11
CA PRO A 188 -12.56 -0.13 -1.93
C PRO A 188 -13.07 -1.31 -1.10
N TYR A 189 -12.20 -2.20 -0.63
CA TYR A 189 -12.61 -3.38 0.11
C TYR A 189 -12.54 -3.17 1.63
N ASP A 190 -13.71 -3.20 2.26
CA ASP A 190 -13.83 -3.25 3.72
C ASP A 190 -13.52 -4.67 4.21
N TYR A 191 -12.26 -4.91 4.61
CA TYR A 191 -11.83 -6.23 5.08
C TYR A 191 -12.39 -6.60 6.46
N ILE A 192 -12.86 -5.62 7.22
CA ILE A 192 -13.49 -5.82 8.52
C ILE A 192 -14.88 -6.44 8.35
N ASN A 193 -15.66 -5.91 7.42
CA ASN A 193 -17.03 -6.34 7.15
C ASN A 193 -17.15 -7.20 5.87
N CYS A 194 -16.05 -7.38 5.15
CA CYS A 194 -15.94 -8.23 3.96
C CYS A 194 -16.87 -7.83 2.80
N TYR A 195 -17.03 -6.54 2.54
CA TYR A 195 -17.76 -6.06 1.37
C TYR A 195 -16.94 -5.05 0.56
N SER A 196 -17.29 -4.92 -0.72
CA SER A 196 -16.66 -3.98 -1.64
C SER A 196 -17.44 -2.67 -1.70
N LYS A 197 -16.71 -1.55 -1.67
CA LYS A 197 -17.20 -0.18 -1.91
C LYS A 197 -16.82 0.30 -3.32
N LYS A 198 -16.60 -0.63 -4.26
CA LYS A 198 -16.23 -0.30 -5.63
C LYS A 198 -17.25 0.62 -6.26
N SER A 199 -16.78 1.71 -6.89
CA SER A 199 -17.57 2.71 -7.61
C SER A 199 -16.91 3.05 -8.95
N GLU A 200 -17.44 4.01 -9.68
CA GLU A 200 -16.83 4.57 -10.89
C GLU A 200 -15.48 5.25 -10.62
N ASN A 201 -15.27 5.71 -9.37
CA ASN A 201 -14.04 6.33 -8.93
C ASN A 201 -12.91 5.32 -8.64
N THR A 202 -13.17 4.02 -8.67
CA THR A 202 -12.18 3.00 -8.30
C THR A 202 -11.12 2.82 -9.39
N TYR A 203 -9.86 3.13 -9.07
CA TYR A 203 -8.68 2.90 -9.90
C TYR A 203 -8.01 1.56 -9.60
N ALA A 204 -7.99 1.17 -8.32
CA ALA A 204 -7.32 -0.04 -7.87
C ALA A 204 -8.08 -0.73 -6.73
N ILE A 205 -7.85 -2.03 -6.55
CA ILE A 205 -8.44 -2.84 -5.49
C ILE A 205 -7.33 -3.55 -4.73
N HIS A 206 -7.14 -3.24 -3.46
CA HIS A 206 -6.26 -3.96 -2.57
C HIS A 206 -6.95 -5.23 -2.04
N HIS A 207 -6.40 -6.40 -2.33
CA HIS A 207 -7.02 -7.69 -1.98
C HIS A 207 -6.74 -8.17 -0.56
N PHE A 208 -5.80 -7.52 0.18
CA PHE A 208 -5.40 -7.89 1.53
C PHE A 208 -5.00 -9.37 1.64
N TYR A 209 -4.08 -9.80 0.77
CA TYR A 209 -3.57 -11.18 0.73
C TYR A 209 -2.84 -11.57 2.03
N LYS A 210 -2.26 -10.54 2.74
CA LYS A 210 -1.66 -10.67 4.08
C LYS A 210 -0.66 -11.83 4.16
N SER A 211 0.27 -11.92 3.19
CA SER A 211 1.28 -12.98 3.11
C SER A 211 2.16 -13.11 4.36
N TRP A 212 2.32 -12.02 5.10
CA TRP A 212 3.12 -11.91 6.32
C TRP A 212 2.45 -12.52 7.57
N LEU A 213 1.13 -12.82 7.50
CA LEU A 213 0.41 -13.44 8.61
C LEU A 213 0.55 -14.98 8.59
N PRO A 214 0.49 -15.63 9.79
CA PRO A 214 0.46 -17.07 9.88
C PRO A 214 -0.68 -17.71 9.05
N LEU A 215 -0.45 -18.90 8.52
CA LEU A 215 -1.41 -19.60 7.67
C LEU A 215 -2.78 -19.79 8.36
N THR A 216 -2.79 -20.09 9.65
CA THR A 216 -4.01 -20.23 10.46
C THR A 216 -4.86 -18.96 10.45
N THR A 217 -4.25 -17.79 10.56
CA THR A 217 -4.93 -16.49 10.51
C THR A 217 -5.48 -16.21 9.10
N ARG A 218 -4.73 -16.58 8.07
CA ARG A 218 -5.15 -16.43 6.67
C ARG A 218 -6.35 -17.33 6.34
N ILE A 219 -6.36 -18.58 6.82
CA ILE A 219 -7.49 -19.51 6.66
C ILE A 219 -8.75 -18.95 7.35
N LYS A 220 -8.64 -18.47 8.60
CA LYS A 220 -9.77 -17.80 9.30
C LYS A 220 -10.31 -16.61 8.50
N GLY A 221 -9.43 -15.80 7.92
CA GLY A 221 -9.82 -14.70 7.04
C GLY A 221 -10.57 -15.14 5.79
N THR A 222 -10.15 -16.25 5.17
CA THR A 222 -10.83 -16.83 3.99
C THR A 222 -12.23 -17.35 4.34
N ILE A 223 -12.37 -18.07 5.45
CA ILE A 223 -13.67 -18.55 5.94
C ILE A 223 -14.60 -17.36 6.19
N LYS A 224 -14.10 -16.31 6.86
CA LYS A 224 -14.88 -15.09 7.10
C LYS A 224 -15.35 -14.44 5.80
N LYS A 225 -14.49 -14.32 4.80
CA LYS A 225 -14.84 -13.79 3.47
C LYS A 225 -15.94 -14.63 2.80
N THR A 226 -15.85 -15.96 2.88
CA THR A 226 -16.83 -16.88 2.29
C THR A 226 -18.20 -16.75 2.98
N VAL A 227 -18.21 -16.74 4.31
CA VAL A 227 -19.46 -16.53 5.09
C VAL A 227 -20.07 -15.17 4.75
N ALA A 228 -19.27 -14.11 4.70
CA ALA A 228 -19.75 -12.76 4.36
C ALA A 228 -20.36 -12.67 2.96
N ARG A 229 -19.84 -13.43 1.98
CA ARG A 229 -20.43 -13.52 0.64
C ARG A 229 -21.82 -14.17 0.66
N ILE A 230 -22.02 -15.19 1.50
CA ILE A 230 -23.29 -15.93 1.60
C ILE A 230 -24.35 -15.08 2.29
N ILE A 231 -24.03 -14.46 3.42
CA ILE A 231 -25.01 -13.71 4.26
C ILE A 231 -25.14 -12.24 3.84
N GLY A 232 -24.22 -11.74 3.01
CA GLY A 232 -24.15 -10.33 2.58
C GLY A 232 -23.46 -9.41 3.59
N GLY A 233 -22.62 -8.50 3.12
CA GLY A 233 -21.79 -7.62 3.97
C GLY A 233 -22.58 -6.76 4.96
N ASN A 234 -23.77 -6.27 4.57
CA ASN A 234 -24.65 -5.52 5.46
C ASN A 234 -25.14 -6.34 6.67
N ASN A 235 -25.36 -7.64 6.47
CA ASN A 235 -25.76 -8.53 7.58
C ASN A 235 -24.58 -8.86 8.49
N VAL A 236 -23.35 -8.93 7.95
CA VAL A 236 -22.12 -9.04 8.75
C VAL A 236 -21.99 -7.84 9.68
N VAL A 237 -22.21 -6.62 9.17
CA VAL A 237 -22.19 -5.38 9.99
C VAL A 237 -23.21 -5.44 11.11
N LYS A 238 -24.45 -5.89 10.82
CA LYS A 238 -25.53 -6.03 11.82
C LYS A 238 -25.16 -7.04 12.90
N LEU A 239 -24.72 -8.24 12.50
CA LEU A 239 -24.30 -9.30 13.43
C LEU A 239 -23.16 -8.84 14.34
N ARG A 240 -22.17 -8.17 13.80
CA ARG A 240 -21.05 -7.65 14.58
C ARG A 240 -21.47 -6.63 15.62
N LYS A 241 -22.39 -5.71 15.28
CA LYS A 241 -22.94 -4.74 16.23
C LYS A 241 -23.74 -5.40 17.39
N LEU A 242 -24.27 -6.61 17.17
CA LEU A 242 -24.97 -7.37 18.22
C LEU A 242 -23.99 -8.10 19.16
N ILE A 243 -22.81 -8.51 18.64
CA ILE A 243 -21.79 -9.26 19.41
C ILE A 243 -20.90 -8.33 20.26
N ILE A 244 -20.74 -7.07 19.85
CA ILE A 244 -19.89 -6.07 20.54
C ILE A 244 -20.69 -5.25 21.59
N ARG A 245 -21.92 -5.59 21.81
CA ARG A 245 -22.70 -5.15 22.98
C ARG A 245 -22.53 -6.12 24.13
#